data_848b19de911a21fe1fe309930ef63ab9
#
_entry.id   848b19de911a21fe1fe309930ef63ab9
#
_cell.length_a   1.000
_cell.length_b   1.000
_cell.length_c   1.000
_cell.angle_alpha   90.00
_cell.angle_beta   90.00
_cell.angle_gamma   90.00
#
_symmetry.space_group_name_H-M   'P 1'
#
loop_
_entity.id
_entity.type
_entity.pdbx_description
1 polymer ?
#
loop_
_entity_poly.entity_id
_entity_poly.type
_entity_poly.pdbx_seq_one_letter_code
_entity_poly.pdbx_strand_id
1 'polypeptide(L)'
;MAPPARLTPVPTEIIDAFRAVAPTLEDFARQHDLLIERYRRGKPAWELRFARRAGGEAVVTISYREQTGHVLDVSITWWVDDREDRTRRLRSEKVGVYDRRTAPSELRRRLAAGLAAIDRWTPADLGPAHGPFKAWTEHPAGASLPLR
;
A
#
# COMPACT_ATOMS: atom_id res chain seq x y z
N MET A 1 -15.10 34.11 8.05
CA MET A 1 -14.50 32.80 8.29
C MET A 1 -15.03 31.84 7.23
N ALA A 2 -14.16 31.27 6.41
CA ALA A 2 -14.59 30.31 5.40
C ALA A 2 -15.11 29.05 6.10
N PRO A 3 -16.23 28.43 5.65
CA PRO A 3 -16.66 27.15 6.17
C PRO A 3 -15.58 26.10 5.93
N PRO A 4 -15.38 25.16 6.86
CA PRO A 4 -14.44 24.07 6.64
C PRO A 4 -14.79 23.35 5.33
N ALA A 5 -13.78 23.02 4.52
CA ALA A 5 -13.97 22.25 3.32
C ALA A 5 -14.73 20.95 3.68
N ARG A 6 -15.91 20.78 3.11
CA ARG A 6 -16.66 19.55 3.28
C ARG A 6 -15.87 18.42 2.62
N LEU A 7 -15.43 17.45 3.42
CA LEU A 7 -14.91 16.21 2.88
C LEU A 7 -16.00 15.59 2.02
N THR A 8 -15.73 15.36 0.74
CA THR A 8 -16.64 14.65 -0.13
C THR A 8 -16.87 13.26 0.46
N PRO A 9 -18.13 12.88 0.78
CA PRO A 9 -18.35 11.55 1.32
C PRO A 9 -17.91 10.49 0.33
N VAL A 10 -17.29 9.43 0.83
CA VAL A 10 -16.88 8.29 0.02
C VAL A 10 -18.13 7.62 -0.56
N PRO A 11 -18.23 7.43 -1.89
CA PRO A 11 -19.38 6.76 -2.48
C PRO A 11 -19.62 5.37 -1.89
N THR A 12 -20.89 5.00 -1.74
CA THR A 12 -21.29 3.72 -1.13
C THR A 12 -20.70 2.53 -1.86
N GLU A 13 -20.57 2.58 -3.18
CA GLU A 13 -20.00 1.51 -4.00
C GLU A 13 -18.55 1.23 -3.62
N ILE A 14 -17.80 2.26 -3.25
CA ILE A 14 -16.40 2.12 -2.80
C ILE A 14 -16.37 1.42 -1.45
N ILE A 15 -17.22 1.87 -0.52
CA ILE A 15 -17.31 1.26 0.81
C ILE A 15 -17.66 -0.23 0.67
N ASP A 16 -18.62 -0.55 -0.17
CA ASP A 16 -19.05 -1.93 -0.40
C ASP A 16 -17.93 -2.78 -1.04
N ALA A 17 -17.20 -2.22 -2.00
CA ALA A 17 -16.07 -2.89 -2.61
C ALA A 17 -14.97 -3.21 -1.58
N PHE A 18 -14.64 -2.26 -0.71
CA PHE A 18 -13.67 -2.49 0.36
C PHE A 18 -14.16 -3.49 1.40
N ARG A 19 -15.43 -3.44 1.77
CA ARG A 19 -16.04 -4.42 2.68
C ARG A 19 -16.01 -5.83 2.12
N ALA A 20 -16.24 -5.97 0.83
CA ALA A 20 -16.24 -7.28 0.16
C ALA A 20 -14.85 -7.93 0.18
N VAL A 21 -13.78 -7.14 0.07
CA VAL A 21 -12.41 -7.67 0.05
C VAL A 21 -11.76 -7.74 1.44
N ALA A 22 -12.30 -7.04 2.43
CA ALA A 22 -11.70 -6.95 3.76
C ALA A 22 -11.37 -8.32 4.40
N PRO A 23 -12.27 -9.31 4.41
CA PRO A 23 -11.96 -10.62 5.01
C PRO A 23 -10.79 -11.32 4.31
N THR A 24 -10.70 -11.21 2.99
CA THR A 24 -9.60 -11.78 2.21
C THR A 24 -8.27 -11.11 2.54
N LEU A 25 -8.27 -9.78 2.68
CA LEU A 25 -7.08 -9.02 3.03
C LEU A 25 -6.61 -9.31 4.45
N GLU A 26 -7.54 -9.36 5.41
CA GLU A 26 -7.22 -9.63 6.81
C GLU A 26 -6.65 -11.04 6.98
N ASP A 27 -7.23 -12.01 6.33
CA ASP A 27 -6.75 -13.38 6.34
C ASP A 27 -5.37 -13.51 5.69
N PHE A 28 -5.18 -12.89 4.54
CA PHE A 28 -3.89 -12.85 3.86
C PHE A 28 -2.81 -12.18 4.72
N ALA A 29 -3.12 -11.03 5.30
CA ALA A 29 -2.19 -10.32 6.17
C ALA A 29 -1.76 -11.17 7.36
N ARG A 30 -2.70 -11.87 8.00
CA ARG A 30 -2.42 -12.76 9.12
C ARG A 30 -1.53 -13.93 8.73
N GLN A 31 -1.80 -14.55 7.58
CA GLN A 31 -1.01 -15.68 7.09
C GLN A 31 0.43 -15.31 6.75
N HIS A 32 0.68 -14.08 6.39
CA HIS A 32 1.99 -13.58 5.96
C HIS A 32 2.65 -12.63 6.95
N ASP A 33 2.10 -12.50 8.16
CA ASP A 33 2.61 -11.60 9.21
C ASP A 33 2.78 -10.16 8.71
N LEU A 34 1.78 -9.64 8.01
CA LEU A 34 1.77 -8.28 7.49
C LEU A 34 0.92 -7.39 8.37
N LEU A 35 1.36 -6.15 8.58
CA LEU A 35 0.53 -5.13 9.20
C LEU A 35 -0.46 -4.62 8.16
N ILE A 36 -1.75 -4.64 8.51
CA ILE A 36 -2.78 -4.07 7.65
C ILE A 36 -3.20 -2.70 8.17
N GLU A 37 -3.14 -1.70 7.30
CA GLU A 37 -3.57 -0.35 7.60
C GLU A 37 -4.64 0.10 6.61
N ARG A 38 -5.65 0.80 7.12
CA ARG A 38 -6.67 1.45 6.31
C ARG A 38 -6.32 2.92 6.17
N TYR A 39 -6.05 3.34 4.96
CA TYR A 39 -5.75 4.72 4.68
C TYR A 39 -7.00 5.44 4.19
N ARG A 40 -7.34 6.58 4.84
CA ARG A 40 -8.54 7.35 4.52
C ARG A 40 -8.26 8.77 4.06
N ARG A 41 -7.01 9.19 4.05
CA ARG A 41 -6.63 10.54 3.66
C ARG A 41 -6.52 10.61 2.14
N GLY A 42 -7.49 11.27 1.49
CA GLY A 42 -7.58 11.32 0.04
C GLY A 42 -8.37 10.15 -0.52
N LYS A 43 -7.74 9.26 -1.27
CA LYS A 43 -8.39 8.08 -1.84
C LYS A 43 -8.38 6.92 -0.86
N PRO A 44 -9.50 6.19 -0.68
CA PRO A 44 -9.51 5.01 0.18
C PRO A 44 -8.52 3.96 -0.31
N ALA A 45 -7.75 3.42 0.62
CA ALA A 45 -6.77 2.39 0.32
C ALA A 45 -6.57 1.47 1.52
N TRP A 46 -6.19 0.23 1.22
CA TRP A 46 -5.65 -0.72 2.18
C TRP A 46 -4.17 -0.88 1.92
N GLU A 47 -3.37 -0.90 2.96
CA GLU A 47 -1.93 -1.10 2.88
C GLU A 47 -1.53 -2.31 3.71
N LEU A 48 -0.87 -3.27 3.07
CA LEU A 48 -0.24 -4.42 3.73
C LEU A 48 1.25 -4.12 3.82
N ARG A 49 1.74 -3.81 5.01
CA ARG A 49 3.08 -3.24 5.24
C ARG A 49 3.98 -4.20 6.00
N PHE A 50 5.26 -4.16 5.67
CA PHE A 50 6.29 -4.91 6.40
C PHE A 50 7.68 -4.26 6.22
N ALA A 51 8.52 -4.44 7.23
CA ALA A 51 9.93 -4.05 7.13
C ALA A 51 10.71 -5.11 6.37
N ARG A 52 11.62 -4.70 5.51
CA ARG A 52 12.49 -5.63 4.78
C ARG A 52 13.83 -5.81 5.44
N ARG A 53 14.35 -7.04 5.44
CA ARG A 53 15.70 -7.33 5.94
C ARG A 53 16.78 -6.64 5.11
N ALA A 54 16.52 -6.40 3.82
CA ALA A 54 17.40 -5.64 2.94
C ALA A 54 17.40 -4.13 3.21
N GLY A 55 16.61 -3.69 4.18
CA GLY A 55 16.42 -2.30 4.56
C GLY A 55 15.11 -1.71 4.06
N GLY A 56 14.63 -0.70 4.78
CA GLY A 56 13.42 0.02 4.41
C GLY A 56 12.13 -0.72 4.66
N GLU A 57 11.10 -0.24 4.04
CA GLU A 57 9.73 -0.70 4.20
C GLU A 57 9.13 -1.05 2.84
N ALA A 58 8.37 -2.13 2.81
CA ALA A 58 7.60 -2.52 1.64
C ALA A 58 6.10 -2.46 1.94
N VAL A 59 5.32 -2.12 0.95
CA VAL A 59 3.87 -2.06 1.04
C VAL A 59 3.21 -2.60 -0.21
N VAL A 60 2.20 -3.45 0.00
CA VAL A 60 1.24 -3.80 -1.05
C VAL A 60 0.02 -2.93 -0.82
N THR A 61 -0.32 -2.10 -1.79
CA THR A 61 -1.41 -1.14 -1.70
C THR A 61 -2.58 -1.58 -2.56
N ILE A 62 -3.76 -1.60 -1.99
CA ILE A 62 -5.02 -1.80 -2.71
C ILE A 62 -5.76 -0.46 -2.65
N SER A 63 -5.85 0.22 -3.77
CA SER A 63 -6.45 1.54 -3.87
C SER A 63 -7.61 1.56 -4.85
N TYR A 64 -8.58 2.44 -4.59
CA TYR A 64 -9.70 2.64 -5.48
C TYR A 64 -9.31 3.51 -6.66
N ARG A 65 -9.73 3.10 -7.86
CA ARG A 65 -9.55 3.85 -9.09
C ARG A 65 -10.88 4.23 -9.72
N GLU A 66 -11.16 5.52 -9.79
CA GLU A 66 -12.42 6.05 -10.30
C GLU A 66 -12.51 6.02 -11.83
N GLN A 67 -11.37 6.19 -12.51
CA GLN A 67 -11.31 6.39 -13.97
C GLN A 67 -11.66 5.17 -14.81
N THR A 68 -11.68 3.99 -14.25
CA THR A 68 -11.89 2.73 -14.98
C THR A 68 -13.06 1.91 -14.45
N GLY A 69 -14.05 2.57 -13.80
CA GLY A 69 -15.29 1.90 -13.39
C GLY A 69 -15.17 1.03 -12.14
N HIS A 70 -14.94 1.62 -10.99
CA HIS A 70 -15.00 0.94 -9.68
C HIS A 70 -14.07 -0.28 -9.53
N VAL A 71 -12.82 -0.12 -9.94
CA VAL A 71 -11.79 -1.14 -9.75
C VAL A 71 -10.89 -0.81 -8.58
N LEU A 72 -10.38 -1.87 -7.94
CA LEU A 72 -9.32 -1.76 -6.96
C LEU A 72 -7.99 -2.09 -7.64
N ASP A 73 -7.06 -1.16 -7.58
CA ASP A 73 -5.70 -1.36 -8.08
C ASP A 73 -4.82 -1.99 -7.01
N VAL A 74 -4.09 -3.02 -7.39
CA VAL A 74 -3.07 -3.62 -6.54
C VAL A 74 -1.70 -3.20 -7.07
N SER A 75 -0.96 -2.48 -6.25
CA SER A 75 0.42 -2.06 -6.53
C SER A 75 1.33 -2.43 -5.38
N ILE A 76 2.62 -2.47 -5.65
CA ILE A 76 3.64 -2.73 -4.64
C ILE A 76 4.68 -1.61 -4.68
N THR A 77 5.20 -1.28 -3.51
CA THR A 77 6.26 -0.28 -3.38
C THR A 77 7.23 -0.70 -2.30
N TRP A 78 8.50 -0.56 -2.58
CA TRP A 78 9.57 -0.67 -1.60
C TRP A 78 10.29 0.66 -1.55
N TRP A 79 10.52 1.18 -0.35
CA TRP A 79 11.31 2.39 -0.19
C TRP A 79 12.36 2.22 0.90
N VAL A 80 13.47 2.89 0.69
CA VAL A 80 14.56 2.98 1.64
C VAL A 80 14.85 4.46 1.89
N ASP A 81 14.79 4.84 3.14
CA ASP A 81 14.98 6.21 3.58
C ASP A 81 16.39 6.42 4.09
N ASP A 82 17.03 7.50 3.67
CA ASP A 82 18.23 8.04 4.29
C ASP A 82 17.80 9.18 5.22
N ARG A 83 17.87 8.94 6.53
CA ARG A 83 17.44 9.90 7.54
C ARG A 83 18.38 11.10 7.64
N GLU A 84 19.67 10.90 7.40
CA GLU A 84 20.67 11.97 7.45
C GLU A 84 20.44 12.97 6.34
N ASP A 85 20.31 12.49 5.10
CA ASP A 85 20.09 13.31 3.93
C ASP A 85 18.61 13.65 3.69
N ARG A 86 17.69 13.03 4.43
CA ARG A 86 16.25 13.16 4.27
C ARG A 86 15.79 12.83 2.86
N THR A 87 16.38 11.83 2.27
CA THR A 87 16.08 11.36 0.92
C THR A 87 15.43 9.99 0.96
N ARG A 88 14.72 9.67 -0.10
CA ARG A 88 14.07 8.37 -0.30
C ARG A 88 14.40 7.82 -1.66
N ARG A 89 14.78 6.56 -1.70
CA ARG A 89 14.85 5.76 -2.92
C ARG A 89 13.68 4.78 -2.92
N LEU A 90 13.04 4.61 -4.05
CA LEU A 90 11.90 3.72 -4.14
C LEU A 90 11.87 2.91 -5.43
N ARG A 91 11.17 1.79 -5.37
CA ARG A 91 10.71 1.03 -6.52
C ARG A 91 9.21 0.76 -6.35
N SER A 92 8.45 1.04 -7.39
CA SER A 92 7.02 0.79 -7.40
C SER A 92 6.63 0.06 -8.68
N GLU A 93 5.70 -0.88 -8.56
CA GLU A 93 5.22 -1.67 -9.68
C GLU A 93 3.72 -1.96 -9.51
N LYS A 94 3.00 -1.91 -10.64
CA LYS A 94 1.60 -2.30 -10.67
C LYS A 94 1.49 -3.81 -10.79
N VAL A 95 0.70 -4.43 -9.90
CA VAL A 95 0.47 -5.87 -9.90
C VAL A 95 -0.75 -6.24 -10.74
N GLY A 96 -1.83 -5.49 -10.62
CA GLY A 96 -3.04 -5.73 -11.37
C GLY A 96 -4.26 -5.02 -10.81
N VAL A 97 -5.42 -5.38 -11.32
CA VAL A 97 -6.71 -4.80 -10.90
C VAL A 97 -7.65 -5.89 -10.40
N TYR A 98 -8.49 -5.51 -9.46
CA TYR A 98 -9.56 -6.34 -8.92
C TYR A 98 -10.89 -5.60 -9.11
N ASP A 99 -11.85 -6.23 -9.76
CA ASP A 99 -13.17 -5.68 -9.97
C ASP A 99 -14.25 -6.58 -9.35
N ARG A 100 -15.53 -6.21 -9.50
CA ARG A 100 -16.65 -6.97 -8.95
C ARG A 100 -16.74 -8.40 -9.49
N ARG A 101 -16.19 -8.66 -10.66
CA ARG A 101 -16.20 -9.98 -11.33
C ARG A 101 -15.01 -10.84 -10.92
N THR A 102 -14.02 -10.24 -10.29
CA THR A 102 -12.81 -10.95 -9.89
C THR A 102 -13.07 -11.77 -8.65
N ALA A 103 -12.78 -13.07 -8.69
CA ALA A 103 -12.94 -13.94 -7.54
C ALA A 103 -11.96 -13.59 -6.41
N PRO A 104 -12.32 -13.81 -5.13
CA PRO A 104 -11.39 -13.59 -4.01
C PRO A 104 -10.06 -14.36 -4.15
N SER A 105 -10.09 -15.56 -4.73
CA SER A 105 -8.88 -16.34 -5.02
C SER A 105 -7.93 -15.63 -5.97
N GLU A 106 -8.45 -14.87 -6.92
CA GLU A 106 -7.64 -14.08 -7.85
C GLU A 106 -7.00 -12.88 -7.13
N LEU A 107 -7.70 -12.24 -6.19
CA LEU A 107 -7.09 -11.22 -5.35
C LEU A 107 -5.92 -11.79 -4.53
N ARG A 108 -6.11 -12.95 -3.90
CA ARG A 108 -5.04 -13.65 -3.17
C ARG A 108 -3.84 -13.93 -4.08
N ARG A 109 -4.09 -14.40 -5.30
CA ARG A 109 -3.03 -14.67 -6.27
C ARG A 109 -2.25 -13.41 -6.63
N ARG A 110 -2.92 -12.29 -6.83
CA ARG A 110 -2.29 -10.99 -7.11
C ARG A 110 -1.47 -10.47 -5.94
N LEU A 111 -1.98 -10.61 -4.72
CA LEU A 111 -1.24 -10.25 -3.51
C LEU A 111 0.01 -11.10 -3.35
N ALA A 112 -0.10 -12.41 -3.56
CA ALA A 112 1.04 -13.31 -3.50
C ALA A 112 2.09 -12.98 -4.58
N ALA A 113 1.66 -12.64 -5.79
CA ALA A 113 2.55 -12.19 -6.87
C ALA A 113 3.28 -10.89 -6.48
N GLY A 114 2.58 -9.97 -5.82
CA GLY A 114 3.18 -8.73 -5.30
C GLY A 114 4.27 -9.00 -4.27
N LEU A 115 4.01 -9.87 -3.31
CA LEU A 115 5.00 -10.26 -2.31
C LEU A 115 6.21 -10.95 -2.96
N ALA A 116 5.98 -11.86 -3.89
CA ALA A 116 7.05 -12.56 -4.60
C ALA A 116 7.91 -11.58 -5.41
N ALA A 117 7.31 -10.56 -6.01
CA ALA A 117 8.04 -9.52 -6.73
C ALA A 117 8.95 -8.73 -5.78
N ILE A 118 8.43 -8.31 -4.63
CA ILE A 118 9.22 -7.58 -3.62
C ILE A 118 10.39 -8.44 -3.13
N ASP A 119 10.17 -9.73 -2.90
CA ASP A 119 11.21 -10.63 -2.41
C ASP A 119 12.39 -10.76 -3.41
N ARG A 120 12.14 -10.57 -4.70
CA ARG A 120 13.18 -10.58 -5.74
C ARG A 120 13.95 -9.27 -5.87
N TRP A 121 13.43 -8.16 -5.37
CA TRP A 121 14.08 -6.87 -5.50
C TRP A 121 15.26 -6.74 -4.56
N THR A 122 16.36 -6.22 -5.08
CA THR A 122 17.58 -5.91 -4.35
C THR A 122 17.78 -4.39 -4.31
N PRO A 123 18.69 -3.87 -3.46
CA PRO A 123 18.98 -2.43 -3.44
C PRO A 123 19.36 -1.84 -4.79
N ALA A 124 19.91 -2.64 -5.71
CA ALA A 124 20.22 -2.21 -7.08
C ALA A 124 18.96 -1.88 -7.89
N ASP A 125 17.81 -2.43 -7.52
CA ASP A 125 16.53 -2.18 -8.19
C ASP A 125 15.86 -0.87 -7.75
N LEU A 126 16.35 -0.24 -6.69
CA LEU A 126 15.81 1.04 -6.23
C LEU A 126 16.17 2.15 -7.20
N GLY A 127 15.21 3.06 -7.42
CA GLY A 127 15.41 4.25 -8.23
C GLY A 127 16.34 5.27 -7.57
N PRO A 128 16.53 6.44 -8.22
CA PRO A 128 17.37 7.51 -7.69
C PRO A 128 16.78 8.09 -6.40
N ALA A 129 17.64 8.70 -5.60
CA ALA A 129 17.22 9.37 -4.38
C ALA A 129 16.41 10.62 -4.70
N HIS A 130 15.28 10.78 -3.99
CA HIS A 130 14.42 11.96 -4.04
C HIS A 130 14.48 12.70 -2.72
N GLY A 131 14.43 14.00 -2.77
CA GLY A 131 14.53 14.88 -1.61
C GLY A 131 15.67 15.89 -1.80
N PRO A 132 16.10 16.58 -0.72
CA PRO A 132 15.65 16.39 0.66
C PRO A 132 14.22 16.88 0.94
N PHE A 133 13.54 16.20 1.86
CA PHE A 133 12.20 16.58 2.29
C PHE A 133 12.28 17.55 3.46
N LYS A 134 11.53 18.67 3.39
CA LYS A 134 11.49 19.66 4.47
C LYS A 134 10.77 19.15 5.71
N ALA A 135 9.70 18.40 5.52
CA ALA A 135 8.97 17.77 6.59
C ALA A 135 9.11 16.25 6.45
N TRP A 136 9.98 15.67 7.24
CA TRP A 136 10.16 14.24 7.30
C TRP A 136 9.18 13.65 8.30
N THR A 137 8.19 12.90 7.81
CA THR A 137 7.27 12.20 8.68
C THR A 137 7.84 10.82 8.96
N GLU A 138 8.35 10.62 10.16
CA GLU A 138 8.74 9.30 10.63
C GLU A 138 7.49 8.50 11.02
N HIS A 139 7.55 7.18 10.88
CA HIS A 139 6.56 6.32 11.49
C HIS A 139 6.55 6.56 13.01
N PRO A 140 5.35 6.54 13.65
CA PRO A 140 5.28 6.72 15.09
C PRO A 140 6.24 5.75 15.79
N ALA A 141 7.01 6.28 16.74
CA ALA A 141 7.87 5.48 17.57
C ALA A 141 7.05 4.37 18.25
N GLY A 142 7.45 3.11 18.08
CA GLY A 142 6.75 1.97 18.62
C GLY A 142 5.89 1.18 17.62
N ALA A 143 5.72 1.64 16.40
CA ALA A 143 5.14 0.82 15.34
C ALA A 143 6.16 -0.23 14.89
N SER A 144 6.07 -1.41 15.47
CA SER A 144 6.91 -2.56 15.06
C SER A 144 6.24 -3.27 13.90
N LEU A 145 6.88 -3.21 12.72
CA LEU A 145 6.43 -3.95 11.54
C LEU A 145 7.08 -5.33 11.53
N PRO A 146 6.34 -6.41 11.19
CA PRO A 146 6.94 -7.71 10.99
C PRO A 146 8.06 -7.66 9.96
N LEU A 147 9.12 -8.42 10.19
CA LEU A 147 10.25 -8.51 9.26
C LEU A 147 10.03 -9.60 8.23
N ARG A 148 10.33 -9.24 7.02
CA ARG A 148 10.29 -10.15 5.91
C ARG A 148 11.57 -10.17 5.11
#